data_c073838e65ccab79d6ee7dfc1e83fe95
#
_entry.id   c073838e65ccab79d6ee7dfc1e83fe95
#
_cell.length_a   1.000
_cell.length_b   1.000
_cell.length_c   1.000
_cell.angle_alpha   90.00
_cell.angle_beta   90.00
_cell.angle_gamma   90.00
#
_symmetry.space_group_name_H-M   'P 1'
#
loop_
_entity.id
_entity.type
_entity.pdbx_description
1 polymer ?
#
loop_
_entity_poly.entity_id
_entity_poly.type
_entity_poly.pdbx_seq_one_letter_code
_entity_poly.pdbx_strand_id
1 'polypeptide(L)'
;MNSGGSSLHRWVQSLGGESDLSKPYAQHPWVYACVSAISRAACSVPARLQKKVVGGEYETDESSLLYESLSIPNPLQSQRKFFKSLATSQMLYGETFLILLRKDQSGRMVPVRSMNGTTGMLAKIEQPEEYWPVRGDLVEAILDPQTKLPSAWRFSTASGYIDYPAHAIVQIAEVNPYNPLRGMGPMQASYRTAAKDFVIDRYDEALLSNGGSPGGVLSIDGPLTDADQRAIREA
;
A
#
# COMPACT_ATOMS: atom_id res chain seq x y z
N MET A 1 -10.26 23.28 -6.07
CA MET A 1 -10.55 22.21 -5.10
C MET A 1 -9.41 21.21 -5.23
N ASN A 2 -8.49 21.22 -4.26
CA ASN A 2 -7.22 20.48 -4.37
C ASN A 2 -7.44 19.01 -4.01
N SER A 3 -7.35 18.13 -4.99
CA SER A 3 -7.22 16.71 -4.77
C SER A 3 -5.91 16.44 -4.01
N GLY A 4 -6.02 16.02 -2.76
CA GLY A 4 -4.89 15.64 -1.93
C GLY A 4 -4.24 14.35 -2.40
N GLY A 5 -3.58 14.38 -3.55
CA GLY A 5 -2.66 13.32 -3.91
C GLY A 5 -1.66 13.12 -2.77
N SER A 6 -1.40 11.88 -2.36
CA SER A 6 -0.50 11.58 -1.25
C SER A 6 0.78 12.40 -1.40
N SER A 7 1.31 12.94 -0.31
CA SER A 7 2.53 13.76 -0.33
C SER A 7 3.70 13.03 -1.02
N LEU A 8 3.72 11.71 -0.97
CA LEU A 8 4.63 10.82 -1.68
C LEU A 8 4.51 10.93 -3.21
N HIS A 9 3.30 10.89 -3.75
CA HIS A 9 3.08 10.97 -5.21
C HIS A 9 3.49 12.34 -5.77
N ARG A 10 3.16 13.43 -5.05
CA ARG A 10 3.54 14.80 -5.43
C ARG A 10 5.05 15.02 -5.35
N TRP A 11 5.69 14.41 -4.36
CA TRP A 11 7.14 14.49 -4.18
C TRP A 11 7.90 13.71 -5.27
N VAL A 12 7.41 12.55 -5.68
CA VAL A 12 7.95 11.76 -6.82
C VAL A 12 7.85 12.54 -8.14
N GLN A 13 6.72 13.19 -8.39
CA GLN A 13 6.55 14.04 -9.57
C GLN A 13 7.50 15.25 -9.56
N SER A 14 7.87 15.76 -8.39
CA SER A 14 8.83 16.88 -8.26
C SER A 14 10.27 16.49 -8.55
N LEU A 15 10.62 15.19 -8.55
CA LEU A 15 11.94 14.68 -8.89
C LEU A 15 12.20 14.57 -10.41
N GLY A 16 11.22 14.97 -11.25
CA GLY A 16 11.44 15.28 -12.65
C GLY A 16 11.80 14.10 -13.56
N GLY A 17 11.17 12.97 -13.39
CA GLY A 17 11.30 11.85 -14.32
C GLY A 17 10.01 11.05 -14.41
N GLU A 18 9.59 10.69 -15.60
CA GLU A 18 8.53 9.69 -15.87
C GLU A 18 8.88 8.26 -15.40
N SER A 19 9.91 8.12 -14.55
CA SER A 19 10.21 6.86 -13.90
C SER A 19 9.08 6.56 -12.94
N ASP A 20 8.44 5.41 -13.09
CA ASP A 20 7.35 4.91 -12.25
C ASP A 20 7.85 4.57 -10.82
N LEU A 21 8.48 5.57 -10.17
CA LEU A 21 8.89 5.52 -8.77
C LEU A 21 7.69 5.34 -7.82
N SER A 22 6.46 5.35 -8.38
CA SER A 22 5.25 5.00 -7.64
C SER A 22 5.22 3.52 -7.22
N LYS A 23 6.09 2.68 -7.80
CA LYS A 23 6.14 1.24 -7.53
C LYS A 23 7.54 0.74 -7.13
N PRO A 24 8.16 1.30 -6.08
CA PRO A 24 9.52 0.91 -5.69
C PRO A 24 9.66 -0.60 -5.41
N TYR A 25 8.61 -1.24 -4.94
CA TYR A 25 8.59 -2.69 -4.70
C TYR A 25 8.72 -3.51 -5.99
N ALA A 26 8.20 -3.03 -7.11
CA ALA A 26 8.26 -3.74 -8.40
C ALA A 26 9.56 -3.46 -9.18
N GLN A 27 10.22 -2.35 -8.90
CA GLN A 27 11.32 -1.85 -9.73
C GLN A 27 12.68 -1.89 -9.04
N HIS A 28 12.73 -1.87 -7.69
CA HIS A 28 13.98 -1.85 -6.95
C HIS A 28 14.27 -3.23 -6.34
N PRO A 29 15.33 -3.94 -6.78
CA PRO A 29 15.63 -5.30 -6.35
C PRO A 29 15.80 -5.45 -4.84
N TRP A 30 16.49 -4.54 -4.19
CA TRP A 30 16.72 -4.55 -2.74
C TRP A 30 15.43 -4.34 -1.95
N VAL A 31 14.57 -3.42 -2.39
CA VAL A 31 13.25 -3.20 -1.77
C VAL A 31 12.42 -4.48 -1.86
N TYR A 32 12.38 -5.10 -3.04
CA TYR A 32 11.69 -6.36 -3.23
C TYR A 32 12.25 -7.47 -2.33
N ALA A 33 13.57 -7.61 -2.27
CA ALA A 33 14.23 -8.64 -1.48
C ALA A 33 13.93 -8.48 0.02
N CYS A 34 14.10 -7.27 0.56
CA CYS A 34 13.86 -6.98 1.98
C CYS A 34 12.40 -7.20 2.36
N VAL A 35 11.46 -6.58 1.64
CA VAL A 35 10.02 -6.71 1.91
C VAL A 35 9.56 -8.16 1.76
N SER A 36 10.06 -8.88 0.74
CA SER A 36 9.72 -10.30 0.53
C SER A 36 10.29 -11.20 1.62
N ALA A 37 11.48 -10.92 2.15
CA ALA A 37 12.08 -11.69 3.24
C ALA A 37 11.27 -11.51 4.53
N ILE A 38 10.96 -10.26 4.91
CA ILE A 38 10.21 -9.94 6.11
C ILE A 38 8.79 -10.51 6.02
N SER A 39 8.08 -10.29 4.91
CA SER A 39 6.71 -10.77 4.75
C SER A 39 6.62 -12.30 4.70
N ARG A 40 7.63 -13.00 4.14
CA ARG A 40 7.71 -14.47 4.21
C ARG A 40 7.97 -14.97 5.63
N ALA A 41 8.85 -14.32 6.37
CA ALA A 41 9.10 -14.66 7.76
C ALA A 41 7.86 -14.45 8.63
N ALA A 42 7.17 -13.31 8.48
CA ALA A 42 5.93 -13.03 9.22
C ALA A 42 4.83 -14.05 8.97
N CYS A 43 4.64 -14.51 7.72
CA CYS A 43 3.60 -15.48 7.39
C CYS A 43 4.05 -16.96 7.53
N SER A 44 5.29 -17.22 7.99
CA SER A 44 5.75 -18.59 8.29
C SER A 44 5.15 -19.11 9.60
N VAL A 45 4.80 -18.24 10.51
CA VAL A 45 4.13 -18.57 11.77
C VAL A 45 2.62 -18.67 11.48
N PRO A 46 1.98 -19.85 11.71
CA PRO A 46 0.56 -19.98 11.51
C PRO A 46 -0.22 -19.17 12.55
N ALA A 47 -1.19 -18.38 12.09
CA ALA A 47 -2.13 -17.72 12.98
C ALA A 47 -3.08 -18.76 13.58
N ARG A 48 -3.20 -18.78 14.92
CA ARG A 48 -4.08 -19.70 15.65
C ARG A 48 -5.03 -18.90 16.52
N LEU A 49 -6.30 -19.23 16.47
CA LEU A 49 -7.27 -18.71 17.40
C LEU A 49 -7.27 -19.60 18.67
N GLN A 50 -7.14 -18.99 19.83
CA GLN A 50 -7.13 -19.71 21.10
C GLN A 50 -8.18 -19.12 22.03
N LYS A 51 -8.86 -20.00 22.79
CA LYS A 51 -9.73 -19.62 23.90
C LYS A 51 -9.12 -20.04 25.21
N LYS A 52 -9.33 -19.23 26.25
CA LYS A 52 -8.91 -19.56 27.60
C LYS A 52 -9.95 -20.52 28.24
N VAL A 53 -9.48 -21.68 28.66
CA VAL A 53 -10.33 -22.65 29.38
C VAL A 53 -10.24 -22.51 30.90
N VAL A 54 -11.18 -23.17 31.58
CA VAL A 54 -11.19 -23.24 33.04
C VAL A 54 -9.90 -23.94 33.49
N GLY A 55 -9.09 -23.26 34.30
CA GLY A 55 -7.74 -23.72 34.67
C GLY A 55 -6.61 -22.84 34.15
N GLY A 56 -6.90 -21.89 33.24
CA GLY A 56 -5.95 -20.89 32.78
C GLY A 56 -5.14 -21.29 31.56
N GLU A 57 -5.32 -22.48 31.04
CA GLU A 57 -4.71 -22.97 29.82
C GLU A 57 -5.38 -22.41 28.56
N TYR A 58 -4.66 -22.40 27.43
CA TYR A 58 -5.16 -21.96 26.14
C TYR A 58 -5.31 -23.15 25.19
N GLU A 59 -6.51 -23.35 24.67
CA GLU A 59 -6.80 -24.37 23.67
C GLU A 59 -7.12 -23.72 22.33
N THR A 60 -6.74 -24.37 21.23
CA THR A 60 -7.10 -23.92 19.88
C THR A 60 -8.60 -24.01 19.67
N ASP A 61 -9.24 -22.92 19.28
CA ASP A 61 -10.67 -22.86 19.02
C ASP A 61 -10.95 -22.97 17.51
N GLU A 62 -11.03 -24.22 17.04
CA GLU A 62 -11.34 -24.53 15.63
C GLU A 62 -12.84 -24.45 15.33
N SER A 63 -13.69 -24.39 16.37
CA SER A 63 -15.14 -24.33 16.22
C SER A 63 -15.68 -22.93 16.00
N SER A 64 -14.83 -21.90 16.14
CA SER A 64 -15.22 -20.51 15.98
C SER A 64 -15.40 -20.15 14.51
N LEU A 65 -16.48 -19.43 14.19
CA LEU A 65 -16.68 -18.84 12.85
C LEU A 65 -15.52 -17.91 12.43
N LEU A 66 -14.85 -17.28 13.41
CA LEU A 66 -13.67 -16.47 13.16
C LEU A 66 -12.47 -17.32 12.68
N TYR A 67 -12.31 -18.52 13.28
CA TYR A 67 -11.26 -19.44 12.83
C TYR A 67 -11.50 -19.89 11.38
N GLU A 68 -12.72 -20.26 11.05
CA GLU A 68 -13.12 -20.67 9.70
C GLU A 68 -12.88 -19.52 8.69
N SER A 69 -13.39 -18.33 8.98
CA SER A 69 -13.26 -17.17 8.09
C SER A 69 -11.82 -16.65 7.94
N LEU A 70 -10.93 -16.84 8.93
CA LEU A 70 -9.51 -16.52 8.79
C LEU A 70 -8.71 -17.65 8.12
N SER A 71 -9.19 -18.88 8.12
CA SER A 71 -8.54 -19.99 7.39
C SER A 71 -8.69 -19.83 5.88
N ILE A 72 -9.83 -19.32 5.42
CA ILE A 72 -10.12 -18.96 4.03
C ILE A 72 -10.66 -17.53 4.00
N PRO A 73 -9.78 -16.50 4.07
CA PRO A 73 -10.21 -15.11 4.26
C PRO A 73 -11.04 -14.55 3.10
N ASN A 74 -10.81 -15.04 1.89
CA ASN A 74 -11.57 -14.72 0.69
C ASN A 74 -11.30 -15.75 -0.41
N PRO A 75 -12.09 -15.81 -1.49
CA PRO A 75 -11.96 -16.81 -2.56
C PRO A 75 -10.62 -16.78 -3.31
N LEU A 76 -9.86 -15.69 -3.25
CA LEU A 76 -8.60 -15.52 -3.99
C LEU A 76 -7.35 -15.79 -3.16
N GLN A 77 -7.48 -15.88 -1.83
CA GLN A 77 -6.34 -15.94 -0.94
C GLN A 77 -6.48 -17.06 0.11
N SER A 78 -5.46 -17.90 0.20
CA SER A 78 -5.26 -18.74 1.38
C SER A 78 -4.83 -17.90 2.59
N GLN A 79 -4.98 -18.42 3.80
CA GLN A 79 -4.53 -17.76 5.03
C GLN A 79 -3.10 -17.21 4.91
N ARG A 80 -2.16 -18.03 4.44
CA ARG A 80 -0.75 -17.62 4.28
C ARG A 80 -0.58 -16.48 3.29
N LYS A 81 -1.28 -16.51 2.15
CA LYS A 81 -1.24 -15.44 1.13
C LYS A 81 -1.84 -14.15 1.67
N PHE A 82 -2.91 -14.26 2.44
CA PHE A 82 -3.56 -13.14 3.11
C PHE A 82 -2.61 -12.45 4.10
N PHE A 83 -2.05 -13.17 5.07
CA PHE A 83 -1.12 -12.59 6.04
C PHE A 83 0.15 -12.03 5.37
N LYS A 84 0.63 -12.69 4.30
CA LYS A 84 1.74 -12.15 3.51
C LYS A 84 1.38 -10.81 2.87
N SER A 85 0.17 -10.67 2.33
CA SER A 85 -0.28 -9.40 1.74
C SER A 85 -0.41 -8.29 2.77
N LEU A 86 -0.87 -8.60 3.99
CA LEU A 86 -0.92 -7.65 5.10
C LEU A 86 0.50 -7.16 5.47
N ALA A 87 1.42 -8.10 5.72
CA ALA A 87 2.80 -7.76 6.06
C ALA A 87 3.49 -6.94 4.96
N THR A 88 3.26 -7.30 3.68
CA THR A 88 3.80 -6.54 2.55
C THR A 88 3.25 -5.11 2.54
N SER A 89 1.95 -4.93 2.73
CA SER A 89 1.33 -3.60 2.77
C SER A 89 1.83 -2.77 3.95
N GLN A 90 2.02 -3.38 5.12
CA GLN A 90 2.62 -2.73 6.29
C GLN A 90 4.04 -2.21 6.00
N MET A 91 4.87 -3.02 5.36
CA MET A 91 6.24 -2.61 5.01
C MET A 91 6.27 -1.46 4.00
N LEU A 92 5.37 -1.48 3.01
CA LEU A 92 5.35 -0.50 1.92
C LEU A 92 4.65 0.80 2.31
N TYR A 93 3.49 0.70 2.93
CA TYR A 93 2.59 1.85 3.18
C TYR A 93 2.44 2.19 4.66
N GLY A 94 2.92 1.33 5.56
CA GLY A 94 2.71 1.47 7.01
C GLY A 94 1.29 1.16 7.46
N GLU A 95 0.42 0.77 6.54
CA GLU A 95 -0.96 0.48 6.85
C GLU A 95 -1.61 -0.45 5.82
N THR A 96 -2.65 -1.12 6.26
CA THR A 96 -3.54 -1.94 5.44
C THR A 96 -4.96 -1.75 5.90
N PHE A 97 -5.89 -1.71 4.98
CA PHE A 97 -7.32 -1.66 5.27
C PHE A 97 -7.94 -3.01 4.93
N LEU A 98 -8.73 -3.55 5.85
CA LEU A 98 -9.52 -4.76 5.62
C LEU A 98 -10.97 -4.36 5.43
N ILE A 99 -11.53 -4.65 4.26
CA ILE A 99 -12.96 -4.55 4.02
C ILE A 99 -13.60 -5.82 4.58
N LEU A 100 -14.55 -5.65 5.48
CA LEU A 100 -15.30 -6.74 6.11
C LEU A 100 -16.61 -6.94 5.35
N LEU A 101 -16.76 -8.10 4.72
CA LEU A 101 -17.94 -8.44 3.92
C LEU A 101 -18.68 -9.63 4.51
N ARG A 102 -19.99 -9.67 4.24
CA ARG A 102 -20.86 -10.82 4.52
C ARG A 102 -21.86 -11.01 3.39
N LYS A 103 -22.46 -12.18 3.28
CA LYS A 103 -23.54 -12.43 2.37
C LYS A 103 -24.86 -11.85 2.92
N ASP A 104 -25.62 -11.18 2.06
CA ASP A 104 -26.98 -10.80 2.33
C ASP A 104 -27.94 -11.97 2.05
N GLN A 105 -29.23 -11.75 2.27
CA GLN A 105 -30.28 -12.75 2.01
C GLN A 105 -30.37 -13.20 0.54
N SER A 106 -29.85 -12.39 -0.38
CA SER A 106 -29.79 -12.70 -1.82
C SER A 106 -28.50 -13.42 -2.24
N GLY A 107 -27.58 -13.68 -1.29
CA GLY A 107 -26.28 -14.30 -1.54
C GLY A 107 -25.21 -13.33 -2.07
N ARG A 108 -25.48 -12.02 -2.11
CA ARG A 108 -24.51 -10.99 -2.55
C ARG A 108 -23.62 -10.58 -1.40
N MET A 109 -22.33 -10.36 -1.71
CA MET A 109 -21.39 -9.81 -0.72
C MET A 109 -21.66 -8.32 -0.51
N VAL A 110 -21.93 -7.96 0.74
CA VAL A 110 -22.20 -6.58 1.19
C VAL A 110 -21.34 -6.26 2.43
N PRO A 111 -21.05 -4.99 2.68
CA PRO A 111 -20.36 -4.60 3.91
C PRO A 111 -21.14 -5.05 5.15
N VAL A 112 -20.41 -5.47 6.19
CA VAL A 112 -21.02 -5.83 7.48
C VAL A 112 -21.81 -4.65 8.05
N ARG A 113 -22.87 -4.95 8.81
CA ARG A 113 -23.71 -3.92 9.43
C ARG A 113 -23.33 -3.72 10.88
N SER A 114 -23.57 -2.51 11.37
CA SER A 114 -23.52 -2.23 12.80
C SER A 114 -24.75 -2.82 13.50
N MET A 115 -24.52 -3.62 14.55
CA MET A 115 -25.60 -4.26 15.32
C MET A 115 -26.26 -3.31 16.34
N ASN A 116 -25.57 -2.25 16.74
CA ASN A 116 -26.02 -1.30 17.77
C ASN A 116 -26.39 0.08 17.20
N GLY A 117 -26.45 0.22 15.87
CA GLY A 117 -26.76 1.49 15.20
C GLY A 117 -25.65 2.55 15.31
N THR A 118 -24.54 2.23 15.95
CA THR A 118 -23.39 3.13 16.06
C THR A 118 -22.61 3.10 14.76
N THR A 119 -22.27 4.28 14.24
CA THR A 119 -21.38 4.44 13.09
C THR A 119 -19.99 4.79 13.61
N GLY A 120 -18.98 3.99 13.26
CA GLY A 120 -17.61 4.25 13.66
C GLY A 120 -16.85 2.99 14.06
N MET A 121 -15.57 3.14 14.41
CA MET A 121 -14.64 2.03 14.68
C MET A 121 -14.99 1.19 15.92
N LEU A 122 -15.81 1.72 16.83
CA LEU A 122 -16.25 1.03 18.07
C LEU A 122 -17.63 0.37 17.95
N ALA A 123 -18.20 0.32 16.74
CA ALA A 123 -19.48 -0.33 16.50
C ALA A 123 -19.37 -1.84 16.74
N LYS A 124 -20.36 -2.42 17.41
CA LYS A 124 -20.53 -3.88 17.41
C LYS A 124 -21.05 -4.29 16.03
N ILE A 125 -20.30 -5.12 15.32
CA ILE A 125 -20.62 -5.53 13.96
C ILE A 125 -21.13 -6.96 13.88
N GLU A 126 -21.83 -7.26 12.80
CA GLU A 126 -22.16 -8.62 12.41
C GLU A 126 -20.89 -9.40 12.07
N GLN A 127 -20.91 -10.73 12.21
CA GLN A 127 -19.76 -11.58 11.90
C GLN A 127 -19.39 -11.48 10.41
N PRO A 128 -18.15 -11.09 10.07
CA PRO A 128 -17.69 -11.12 8.69
C PRO A 128 -17.51 -12.55 8.18
N GLU A 129 -17.79 -12.76 6.91
CA GLU A 129 -17.51 -14.01 6.19
C GLU A 129 -16.27 -13.90 5.31
N GLU A 130 -15.98 -12.69 4.80
CA GLU A 130 -14.80 -12.41 3.98
C GLU A 130 -14.04 -11.17 4.43
N TYR A 131 -12.72 -11.23 4.26
CA TYR A 131 -11.77 -10.15 4.56
C TYR A 131 -10.98 -9.80 3.30
N TRP A 132 -11.11 -8.56 2.84
CA TRP A 132 -10.43 -8.10 1.65
C TRP A 132 -9.37 -7.05 1.99
N PRO A 133 -8.07 -7.39 1.87
CA PRO A 133 -7.00 -6.44 2.15
C PRO A 133 -6.86 -5.43 1.01
N VAL A 134 -6.79 -4.16 1.36
CA VAL A 134 -6.57 -3.05 0.42
C VAL A 134 -5.38 -2.23 0.89
N ARG A 135 -4.56 -1.79 -0.05
CA ARG A 135 -3.37 -0.97 0.19
C ARG A 135 -3.75 0.41 0.71
N GLY A 136 -2.95 0.95 1.62
CA GLY A 136 -3.19 2.26 2.21
C GLY A 136 -3.20 3.43 1.23
N ASP A 137 -2.43 3.36 0.14
CA ASP A 137 -2.36 4.41 -0.88
C ASP A 137 -3.64 4.60 -1.71
N LEU A 138 -4.54 3.61 -1.68
CA LEU A 138 -5.83 3.65 -2.38
C LEU A 138 -6.99 4.12 -1.50
N VAL A 139 -6.73 4.47 -0.24
CA VAL A 139 -7.78 4.72 0.75
C VAL A 139 -7.66 6.12 1.34
N GLU A 140 -8.77 6.83 1.39
CA GLU A 140 -8.90 8.17 2.00
C GLU A 140 -9.96 8.16 3.10
N ALA A 141 -9.69 8.86 4.20
CA ALA A 141 -10.65 9.00 5.29
C ALA A 141 -11.70 10.08 4.96
N ILE A 142 -12.98 9.76 5.14
CA ILE A 142 -14.08 10.70 5.15
C ILE A 142 -14.38 11.01 6.62
N LEU A 143 -14.05 12.23 7.05
CA LEU A 143 -14.19 12.63 8.44
C LEU A 143 -15.58 13.18 8.74
N ASP A 144 -16.09 12.83 9.90
CA ASP A 144 -17.26 13.48 10.47
C ASP A 144 -16.94 14.95 10.79
N PRO A 145 -17.77 15.91 10.35
CA PRO A 145 -17.51 17.34 10.56
C PRO A 145 -17.42 17.76 12.02
N GLN A 146 -18.14 17.05 12.92
CA GLN A 146 -18.24 17.39 14.35
C GLN A 146 -17.13 16.71 15.15
N THR A 147 -16.97 15.39 15.00
CA THR A 147 -16.04 14.59 15.80
C THR A 147 -14.63 14.55 15.24
N LYS A 148 -14.46 14.90 13.96
CA LYS A 148 -13.18 14.77 13.23
C LYS A 148 -12.63 13.35 13.15
N LEU A 149 -13.44 12.35 13.49
CA LEU A 149 -13.13 10.93 13.35
C LEU A 149 -13.61 10.39 12.00
N PRO A 150 -13.02 9.31 11.49
CA PRO A 150 -13.47 8.68 10.25
C PRO A 150 -14.91 8.15 10.40
N SER A 151 -15.83 8.66 9.59
CA SER A 151 -17.21 8.17 9.46
C SER A 151 -17.34 7.14 8.34
N ALA A 152 -16.50 7.28 7.31
CA ALA A 152 -16.41 6.34 6.20
C ALA A 152 -14.98 6.37 5.62
N TRP A 153 -14.69 5.39 4.78
CA TRP A 153 -13.44 5.31 4.03
C TRP A 153 -13.75 5.24 2.54
N ARG A 154 -13.07 6.08 1.77
CA ARG A 154 -13.18 6.13 0.31
C ARG A 154 -12.06 5.35 -0.33
N PHE A 155 -12.42 4.41 -1.18
CA PHE A 155 -11.51 3.55 -1.91
C PHE A 155 -11.44 3.98 -3.37
N SER A 156 -10.24 4.23 -3.88
CA SER A 156 -9.97 4.50 -5.28
C SER A 156 -9.94 3.19 -6.06
N THR A 157 -10.76 3.09 -7.11
CA THR A 157 -10.82 1.94 -8.02
C THR A 157 -10.63 2.39 -9.46
N ALA A 158 -10.38 1.45 -10.38
CA ALA A 158 -10.25 1.76 -11.81
C ALA A 158 -11.53 2.39 -12.41
N SER A 159 -12.68 2.13 -11.81
CA SER A 159 -13.99 2.63 -12.27
C SER A 159 -14.50 3.84 -11.48
N GLY A 160 -13.73 4.38 -10.55
CA GLY A 160 -14.11 5.52 -9.70
C GLY A 160 -13.90 5.25 -8.22
N TYR A 161 -14.72 5.86 -7.38
CA TYR A 161 -14.60 5.76 -5.92
C TYR A 161 -15.75 4.95 -5.34
N ILE A 162 -15.43 4.17 -4.29
CA ILE A 162 -16.43 3.44 -3.50
C ILE A 162 -16.22 3.82 -2.04
N ASP A 163 -17.29 4.24 -1.38
CA ASP A 163 -17.27 4.61 0.03
C ASP A 163 -17.81 3.47 0.89
N TYR A 164 -17.05 3.08 1.93
CA TYR A 164 -17.47 2.10 2.91
C TYR A 164 -17.61 2.75 4.29
N PRO A 165 -18.64 2.39 5.06
CA PRO A 165 -18.82 2.92 6.41
C PRO A 165 -17.66 2.47 7.32
N ALA A 166 -17.24 3.31 8.25
CA ALA A 166 -16.06 3.06 9.08
C ALA A 166 -16.13 1.75 9.87
N HIS A 167 -17.32 1.32 10.29
CA HIS A 167 -17.51 0.06 11.04
C HIS A 167 -17.31 -1.21 10.18
N ALA A 168 -17.36 -1.10 8.85
CA ALA A 168 -17.08 -2.21 7.93
C ALA A 168 -15.60 -2.29 7.52
N ILE A 169 -14.75 -1.45 8.09
CA ILE A 169 -13.34 -1.36 7.76
C ILE A 169 -12.51 -1.54 9.03
N VAL A 170 -11.50 -2.40 8.96
CA VAL A 170 -10.43 -2.46 9.96
C VAL A 170 -9.18 -1.86 9.36
N GLN A 171 -8.69 -0.79 9.96
CA GLN A 171 -7.38 -0.23 9.67
C GLN A 171 -6.34 -0.88 10.58
N ILE A 172 -5.34 -1.49 9.98
CA ILE A 172 -4.13 -1.98 10.65
C ILE A 172 -3.02 -1.02 10.27
N ALA A 173 -2.55 -0.20 11.21
CA ALA A 173 -1.60 0.87 10.92
C ALA A 173 -0.45 0.90 11.92
N GLU A 174 0.75 1.14 11.42
CA GLU A 174 1.93 1.46 12.22
C GLU A 174 1.83 2.88 12.78
N VAL A 175 2.53 3.12 13.86
CA VAL A 175 2.54 4.43 14.51
C VAL A 175 3.10 5.49 13.57
N ASN A 176 2.34 6.56 13.39
CA ASN A 176 2.76 7.73 12.64
C ASN A 176 2.66 8.99 13.54
N PRO A 177 3.78 9.53 14.01
CA PRO A 177 3.78 10.68 14.92
C PRO A 177 3.28 11.97 14.26
N TYR A 178 3.20 12.02 12.94
CA TYR A 178 2.79 13.21 12.18
C TYR A 178 1.31 13.19 11.80
N ASN A 179 0.69 12.02 11.72
CA ASN A 179 -0.71 11.88 11.34
C ASN A 179 -1.34 10.65 12.01
N PRO A 180 -2.16 10.82 13.05
CA PRO A 180 -2.75 9.71 13.78
C PRO A 180 -3.80 8.92 13.00
N LEU A 181 -4.26 9.43 11.86
CA LEU A 181 -5.23 8.76 10.98
C LEU A 181 -4.58 7.85 9.93
N ARG A 182 -3.24 7.88 9.82
CA ARG A 182 -2.50 7.16 8.79
C ARG A 182 -1.31 6.43 9.40
N GLY A 183 -0.99 5.26 8.86
CA GLY A 183 0.24 4.56 9.21
C GLY A 183 1.48 5.15 8.54
N MET A 184 2.65 4.87 9.10
CA MET A 184 3.95 5.21 8.52
C MET A 184 4.82 3.95 8.42
N GLY A 185 5.08 3.50 7.21
CA GLY A 185 5.86 2.28 6.95
C GLY A 185 7.36 2.53 6.84
N PRO A 186 8.17 1.49 7.05
CA PRO A 186 9.63 1.55 6.88
C PRO A 186 10.05 2.04 5.49
N MET A 187 9.28 1.68 4.45
CA MET A 187 9.56 2.10 3.08
C MET A 187 9.42 3.60 2.90
N GLN A 188 8.51 4.26 3.62
CA GLN A 188 8.36 5.72 3.55
C GLN A 188 9.61 6.44 4.07
N ALA A 189 10.22 5.91 5.13
CA ALA A 189 11.48 6.45 5.66
C ALA A 189 12.66 6.21 4.70
N SER A 190 12.71 5.07 4.04
CA SER A 190 13.78 4.64 3.15
C SER A 190 13.62 5.10 1.70
N TYR A 191 12.48 5.69 1.37
CA TYR A 191 12.09 6.00 -0.01
C TYR A 191 13.09 6.90 -0.74
N ARG A 192 13.62 7.94 -0.07
CA ARG A 192 14.61 8.86 -0.66
C ARG A 192 15.90 8.14 -1.07
N THR A 193 16.33 7.16 -0.28
CA THR A 193 17.52 6.35 -0.58
C THR A 193 17.28 5.45 -1.77
N ALA A 194 16.16 4.72 -1.80
CA ALA A 194 15.79 3.87 -2.93
C ALA A 194 15.60 4.67 -4.24
N ALA A 195 15.00 5.86 -4.16
CA ALA A 195 14.87 6.75 -5.31
C ALA A 195 16.22 7.24 -5.84
N LYS A 196 17.17 7.53 -4.94
CA LYS A 196 18.52 7.95 -5.32
C LYS A 196 19.28 6.82 -6.00
N ASP A 197 19.22 5.60 -5.47
CA ASP A 197 19.85 4.42 -6.08
C ASP A 197 19.34 4.20 -7.51
N PHE A 198 18.03 4.32 -7.72
CA PHE A 198 17.43 4.19 -9.05
C PHE A 198 17.95 5.22 -10.06
N VAL A 199 18.17 6.47 -9.61
CA VAL A 199 18.75 7.52 -10.48
C VAL A 199 20.21 7.22 -10.82
N ILE A 200 20.96 6.66 -9.86
CA ILE A 200 22.36 6.25 -10.09
C ILE A 200 22.41 5.09 -11.08
N ASP A 201 21.58 4.06 -10.90
CA ASP A 201 21.50 2.92 -11.81
C ASP A 201 21.23 3.38 -13.27
N ARG A 202 20.28 4.30 -13.44
CA ARG A 202 19.98 4.87 -14.78
C ARG A 202 21.12 5.67 -15.35
N TYR A 203 21.85 6.42 -14.53
CA TYR A 203 23.03 7.15 -14.97
C TYR A 203 24.11 6.19 -15.43
N ASP A 204 24.38 5.13 -14.66
CA ASP A 204 25.37 4.11 -14.99
C ASP A 204 24.98 3.35 -16.27
N GLU A 205 23.71 3.00 -16.42
CA GLU A 205 23.19 2.38 -17.65
C GLU A 205 23.39 3.27 -18.88
N ALA A 206 23.07 4.57 -18.76
CA ALA A 206 23.28 5.53 -19.83
C ALA A 206 24.77 5.73 -20.15
N LEU A 207 25.63 5.77 -19.13
CA LEU A 207 27.08 5.88 -19.31
C LEU A 207 27.65 4.66 -20.03
N LEU A 208 27.26 3.46 -19.62
CA LEU A 208 27.71 2.21 -20.21
C LEU A 208 27.21 2.05 -21.67
N SER A 209 25.95 2.41 -21.93
CA SER A 209 25.38 2.35 -23.28
C SER A 209 26.07 3.34 -24.28
N ASN A 210 26.63 4.42 -23.76
CA ASN A 210 27.45 5.39 -24.53
C ASN A 210 28.93 5.03 -24.53
N GLY A 211 29.32 3.77 -24.28
CA GLY A 211 30.70 3.29 -24.32
C GLY A 211 31.56 3.71 -23.13
N GLY A 212 30.96 4.14 -22.01
CA GLY A 212 31.68 4.51 -20.77
C GLY A 212 32.46 5.82 -20.86
N SER A 213 32.33 6.57 -21.97
CA SER A 213 32.97 7.85 -22.16
C SER A 213 31.95 8.99 -22.05
N PRO A 214 32.18 10.02 -21.23
CA PRO A 214 31.41 11.25 -21.37
C PRO A 214 31.60 11.78 -22.79
N GLY A 215 30.49 12.13 -23.45
CA GLY A 215 30.51 12.63 -24.83
C GLY A 215 31.57 13.68 -25.04
N GLY A 216 32.28 13.60 -26.14
CA GLY A 216 33.38 14.53 -26.47
C GLY A 216 32.88 15.97 -26.47
N VAL A 217 33.75 16.88 -26.10
CA VAL A 217 33.53 18.33 -26.29
C VAL A 217 33.95 18.70 -27.69
N LEU A 218 33.00 19.09 -28.53
CA LEU A 218 33.27 19.65 -29.80
C LEU A 218 33.47 21.17 -29.62
N SER A 219 34.70 21.64 -29.79
CA SER A 219 35.00 23.07 -29.78
C SER A 219 35.05 23.57 -31.21
N ILE A 220 34.28 24.60 -31.55
CA ILE A 220 34.22 25.20 -32.87
C ILE A 220 34.59 26.68 -32.75
N ASP A 221 35.56 27.10 -33.51
CA ASP A 221 35.97 28.52 -33.58
C ASP A 221 35.04 29.29 -34.53
N GLY A 222 34.22 30.15 -33.98
CA GLY A 222 33.35 31.05 -34.73
C GLY A 222 31.85 30.95 -34.40
N PRO A 223 31.02 31.87 -34.90
CA PRO A 223 29.58 31.84 -34.66
C PRO A 223 28.93 30.69 -35.47
N LEU A 224 28.23 29.79 -34.78
CA LEU A 224 27.46 28.73 -35.40
C LEU A 224 26.11 29.24 -35.90
N THR A 225 25.77 28.90 -37.15
CA THR A 225 24.42 29.13 -37.66
C THR A 225 23.44 28.04 -37.14
N ASP A 226 22.13 28.33 -37.19
CA ASP A 226 21.11 27.35 -36.80
C ASP A 226 21.16 26.06 -37.66
N ALA A 227 21.64 26.15 -38.89
CA ALA A 227 21.84 25.02 -39.79
C ALA A 227 23.00 24.13 -39.29
N ASP A 228 24.11 24.73 -38.87
CA ASP A 228 25.29 24.02 -38.37
C ASP A 228 24.99 23.31 -37.06
N GLN A 229 24.22 23.96 -36.19
CA GLN A 229 23.77 23.33 -34.92
C GLN A 229 22.90 22.09 -35.14
N ARG A 230 22.05 22.09 -36.17
CA ARG A 230 21.24 20.92 -36.52
C ARG A 230 22.09 19.79 -37.11
N ALA A 231 23.02 20.11 -38.03
CA ALA A 231 23.90 19.12 -38.60
C ALA A 231 24.79 18.43 -37.56
N ILE A 232 25.27 19.17 -36.55
CA ILE A 232 26.08 18.63 -35.44
C ILE A 232 25.24 17.72 -34.50
N ARG A 233 23.94 17.95 -34.37
CA ARG A 233 23.05 17.11 -33.55
C ARG A 233 22.63 15.82 -34.24
N GLU A 234 22.70 15.78 -35.56
CA GLU A 234 22.30 14.63 -36.39
C GLU A 234 23.49 13.73 -36.77
N ALA A 235 24.73 14.15 -36.49
CA ALA A 235 25.96 13.39 -36.70
C ALA A 235 26.34 12.59 -35.47
#